data_ac842cf490f7283fcbdce0991e9dab0a
#
_entry.id   ac842cf490f7283fcbdce0991e9dab0a
#
_cell.length_a   1.000
_cell.length_b   1.000
_cell.length_c   1.000
_cell.angle_alpha   90.00
_cell.angle_beta   90.00
_cell.angle_gamma   90.00
#
_symmetry.space_group_name_H-M   'P 1'
#
loop_
_entity.id
_entity.type
_entity.pdbx_description
1 polymer ?
#
loop_
_entity_poly.entity_id
_entity_poly.type
_entity_poly.pdbx_seq_one_letter_code
_entity_poly.pdbx_strand_id
1 'polypeptide(L)'
;LRVLVVEDEEVLGQALVELLEGEFYAVDHAGDGETAAELAAVNEYDLVVLDWTIPPPTGIELLRAWRHEGRDMPVLMLTGRNAVHDKVDGLDTGADDFLTKPFSLPEFLARVRSLLRRRAKPLQPALSAGDLTMDRAGRRVTVGDRELDLSPKEFALLEYFLNHKDQAISRTQISEHVWDDSFDSLANVIDVTVHRLRKKIDGERGDREGRLLHTLKGVGYVLKSQRS
;
A
#
# COMPACT_ATOMS: atom_id res chain seq x y z
N LEU A 1 -0.75 1.46 1.73
CA LEU A 1 -0.35 0.18 2.36
C LEU A 1 1.16 0.13 2.50
N ARG A 2 1.66 -0.29 3.67
CA ARG A 2 3.09 -0.32 3.98
C ARG A 2 3.58 -1.77 4.02
N VAL A 3 4.67 -2.05 3.31
CA VAL A 3 5.26 -3.40 3.19
C VAL A 3 6.68 -3.36 3.76
N LEU A 4 7.05 -4.35 4.57
CA LEU A 4 8.42 -4.58 4.98
C LEU A 4 9.00 -5.68 4.09
N VAL A 5 10.13 -5.43 3.45
CA VAL A 5 10.92 -6.42 2.72
C VAL A 5 12.16 -6.76 3.56
N VAL A 6 12.31 -8.04 3.89
CA VAL A 6 13.46 -8.56 4.67
C VAL A 6 14.20 -9.55 3.79
N GLU A 7 15.34 -9.13 3.25
CA GLU A 7 16.14 -9.87 2.27
C GLU A 7 17.60 -9.40 2.38
N ASP A 8 18.55 -10.32 2.60
CA ASP A 8 19.96 -10.00 2.78
C ASP A 8 20.72 -9.90 1.44
N GLU A 9 20.17 -10.49 0.37
CA GLU A 9 20.74 -10.29 -0.97
C GLU A 9 20.36 -8.91 -1.50
N GLU A 10 21.29 -7.97 -1.45
CA GLU A 10 21.05 -6.54 -1.77
C GLU A 10 20.39 -6.33 -3.14
N VAL A 11 20.83 -7.09 -4.17
CA VAL A 11 20.28 -6.96 -5.54
C VAL A 11 18.82 -7.41 -5.59
N LEU A 12 18.48 -8.50 -4.95
CA LEU A 12 17.11 -9.00 -4.89
C LEU A 12 16.24 -8.08 -4.02
N GLY A 13 16.74 -7.70 -2.83
CA GLY A 13 16.04 -6.79 -1.93
C GLY A 13 15.67 -5.48 -2.61
N GLN A 14 16.64 -4.83 -3.27
CA GLN A 14 16.40 -3.60 -4.00
C GLN A 14 15.41 -3.77 -5.17
N ALA A 15 15.51 -4.87 -5.92
CA ALA A 15 14.58 -5.16 -7.01
C ALA A 15 13.14 -5.36 -6.52
N LEU A 16 12.94 -6.00 -5.34
CA LEU A 16 11.64 -6.17 -4.72
C LEU A 16 11.08 -4.83 -4.21
N VAL A 17 11.94 -3.99 -3.61
CA VAL A 17 11.55 -2.62 -3.21
C VAL A 17 11.08 -1.82 -4.41
N GLU A 18 11.89 -1.69 -5.46
CA GLU A 18 11.52 -0.96 -6.67
C GLU A 18 10.24 -1.48 -7.32
N LEU A 19 10.06 -2.81 -7.33
CA LEU A 19 8.86 -3.43 -7.87
C LEU A 19 7.61 -3.07 -7.05
N LEU A 20 7.70 -3.12 -5.72
CA LEU A 20 6.59 -2.82 -4.82
C LEU A 20 6.28 -1.31 -4.80
N GLU A 21 7.31 -0.46 -4.82
CA GLU A 21 7.14 0.99 -4.98
C GLU A 21 6.49 1.32 -6.33
N GLY A 22 6.88 0.62 -7.40
CA GLY A 22 6.22 0.69 -8.70
C GLY A 22 4.72 0.33 -8.65
N GLU A 23 4.32 -0.55 -7.75
CA GLU A 23 2.92 -0.90 -7.43
C GLU A 23 2.32 0.01 -6.33
N PHE A 24 3.07 1.02 -5.88
CA PHE A 24 2.64 2.11 -4.96
C PHE A 24 2.38 1.68 -3.52
N TYR A 25 3.10 0.72 -3.07
CA TYR A 25 3.25 0.46 -1.65
C TYR A 25 4.34 1.37 -1.07
N ALA A 26 4.18 1.83 0.17
CA ALA A 26 5.28 2.36 0.94
C ALA A 26 6.12 1.15 1.38
N VAL A 27 7.43 1.18 1.13
CA VAL A 27 8.29 0.01 1.37
C VAL A 27 9.45 0.39 2.28
N ASP A 28 9.63 -0.41 3.33
CA ASP A 28 10.86 -0.41 4.11
C ASP A 28 11.66 -1.67 3.78
N HIS A 29 12.99 -1.57 3.81
CA HIS A 29 13.89 -2.69 3.57
C HIS A 29 14.78 -2.95 4.78
N ALA A 30 14.96 -4.22 5.13
CA ALA A 30 15.91 -4.71 6.11
C ALA A 30 16.77 -5.82 5.49
N GLY A 31 18.09 -5.70 5.62
CA GLY A 31 19.05 -6.72 5.15
C GLY A 31 19.35 -7.81 6.18
N ASP A 32 18.78 -7.74 7.37
CA ASP A 32 19.01 -8.68 8.47
C ASP A 32 17.83 -8.70 9.45
N GLY A 33 17.84 -9.70 10.33
CA GLY A 33 16.76 -9.91 11.28
C GLY A 33 16.69 -8.86 12.41
N GLU A 34 17.81 -8.29 12.85
CA GLU A 34 17.82 -7.26 13.90
C GLU A 34 17.13 -5.99 13.39
N THR A 35 17.57 -5.51 12.22
CA THR A 35 16.95 -4.34 11.55
C THR A 35 15.46 -4.58 11.30
N ALA A 36 15.08 -5.78 10.86
CA ALA A 36 13.68 -6.12 10.63
C ALA A 36 12.84 -6.09 11.91
N ALA A 37 13.40 -6.59 13.03
CA ALA A 37 12.74 -6.56 14.34
C ALA A 37 12.55 -5.11 14.83
N GLU A 38 13.57 -4.26 14.70
CA GLU A 38 13.51 -2.84 15.07
C GLU A 38 12.45 -2.09 14.26
N LEU A 39 12.45 -2.26 12.93
CA LEU A 39 11.46 -1.63 12.06
C LEU A 39 10.04 -2.08 12.39
N ALA A 40 9.85 -3.38 12.63
CA ALA A 40 8.56 -3.92 13.02
C ALA A 40 8.11 -3.47 14.42
N ALA A 41 9.03 -3.12 15.31
CA ALA A 41 8.68 -2.61 16.65
C ALA A 41 8.08 -1.20 16.61
N VAL A 42 8.53 -0.36 15.68
CA VAL A 42 8.14 1.06 15.62
C VAL A 42 7.10 1.36 14.52
N ASN A 43 6.88 0.43 13.59
CA ASN A 43 5.94 0.61 12.48
C ASN A 43 4.92 -0.51 12.42
N GLU A 44 3.73 -0.19 11.92
CA GLU A 44 2.74 -1.18 11.52
C GLU A 44 2.87 -1.48 10.02
N TYR A 45 2.90 -2.76 9.67
CA TYR A 45 2.98 -3.23 8.29
C TYR A 45 1.70 -3.97 7.88
N ASP A 46 1.25 -3.70 6.66
CA ASP A 46 0.13 -4.41 6.05
C ASP A 46 0.55 -5.78 5.49
N LEU A 47 1.84 -5.95 5.19
CA LEU A 47 2.46 -7.19 4.73
C LEU A 47 3.95 -7.18 5.07
N VAL A 48 4.48 -8.33 5.39
CA VAL A 48 5.94 -8.58 5.45
C VAL A 48 6.31 -9.61 4.38
N VAL A 49 7.28 -9.28 3.54
CA VAL A 49 7.98 -10.21 2.66
C VAL A 49 9.26 -10.60 3.38
N LEU A 50 9.43 -11.87 3.71
CA LEU A 50 10.47 -12.32 4.64
C LEU A 50 11.25 -13.49 4.04
N ASP A 51 12.53 -13.29 3.79
CA ASP A 51 13.38 -14.43 3.43
C ASP A 51 13.58 -15.35 4.65
N TRP A 52 13.52 -16.63 4.39
CA TRP A 52 13.81 -17.66 5.37
C TRP A 52 15.25 -17.57 5.88
N THR A 53 16.20 -17.34 4.95
CA THR A 53 17.64 -17.41 5.19
C THR A 53 18.27 -16.03 5.24
N ILE A 54 18.09 -15.32 6.34
CA ILE A 54 18.75 -14.05 6.62
C ILE A 54 19.69 -14.17 7.82
N PRO A 55 20.66 -13.25 8.00
CA PRO A 55 21.45 -13.17 9.23
C PRO A 55 20.57 -13.09 10.48
N PRO A 56 21.00 -13.71 11.61
CA PRO A 56 20.19 -13.83 12.82
C PRO A 56 19.65 -12.49 13.37
N PRO A 57 18.44 -12.52 13.94
CA PRO A 57 17.52 -13.66 13.99
C PRO A 57 17.02 -14.06 12.59
N THR A 58 16.99 -15.35 12.29
CA THR A 58 16.54 -15.87 11.00
C THR A 58 15.07 -15.52 10.72
N GLY A 59 14.64 -15.56 9.45
CA GLY A 59 13.26 -15.24 9.09
C GLY A 59 12.22 -16.06 9.86
N ILE A 60 12.51 -17.35 10.09
CA ILE A 60 11.62 -18.24 10.85
C ILE A 60 11.56 -17.88 12.33
N GLU A 61 12.70 -17.48 12.92
CA GLU A 61 12.76 -17.04 14.32
C GLU A 61 12.00 -15.73 14.51
N LEU A 62 12.14 -14.77 13.58
CA LEU A 62 11.38 -13.54 13.56
C LEU A 62 9.88 -13.80 13.49
N LEU A 63 9.45 -14.65 12.55
CA LEU A 63 8.05 -14.97 12.38
C LEU A 63 7.46 -15.57 13.67
N ARG A 64 8.17 -16.53 14.29
CA ARG A 64 7.75 -17.13 15.57
C ARG A 64 7.64 -16.08 16.67
N ALA A 65 8.63 -15.21 16.79
CA ALA A 65 8.61 -14.11 17.78
C ALA A 65 7.40 -13.20 17.58
N TRP A 66 7.17 -12.74 16.35
CA TRP A 66 6.02 -11.90 16.03
C TRP A 66 4.67 -12.57 16.32
N ARG A 67 4.52 -13.85 16.00
CA ARG A 67 3.28 -14.59 16.32
C ARG A 67 3.09 -14.80 17.82
N HIS A 68 4.18 -15.02 18.56
CA HIS A 68 4.13 -15.11 20.03
C HIS A 68 3.77 -13.77 20.69
N GLU A 69 4.18 -12.65 20.08
CA GLU A 69 3.79 -11.30 20.50
C GLU A 69 2.35 -10.92 20.11
N GLY A 70 1.63 -11.82 19.45
CA GLY A 70 0.25 -11.57 19.00
C GLY A 70 0.15 -10.71 17.75
N ARG A 71 1.24 -10.53 17.01
CA ARG A 71 1.23 -9.79 15.74
C ARG A 71 0.63 -10.67 14.65
N ASP A 72 -0.39 -10.15 13.98
CA ASP A 72 -1.19 -10.86 12.97
C ASP A 72 -0.95 -10.35 11.53
N MET A 73 0.08 -9.50 11.32
CA MET A 73 0.41 -9.03 9.98
C MET A 73 0.68 -10.21 9.05
N PRO A 74 0.16 -10.20 7.81
CA PRO A 74 0.44 -11.24 6.82
C PRO A 74 1.93 -11.33 6.52
N VAL A 75 2.42 -12.57 6.36
CA VAL A 75 3.83 -12.83 6.02
C VAL A 75 3.89 -13.73 4.79
N LEU A 76 4.55 -13.21 3.74
CA LEU A 76 4.97 -13.98 2.57
C LEU A 76 6.41 -14.43 2.79
N MET A 77 6.61 -15.73 3.04
CA MET A 77 7.94 -16.30 3.18
C MET A 77 8.59 -16.55 1.81
N LEU A 78 9.78 -16.02 1.60
CA LEU A 78 10.65 -16.42 0.49
C LEU A 78 11.54 -17.58 0.92
N THR A 79 11.67 -18.62 0.09
CA THR A 79 12.37 -19.84 0.49
C THR A 79 13.13 -20.47 -0.67
N GLY A 80 14.31 -21.07 -0.40
CA GLY A 80 15.08 -21.85 -1.38
C GLY A 80 14.41 -23.19 -1.71
N ARG A 81 14.84 -23.81 -2.84
CA ARG A 81 14.29 -25.10 -3.34
C ARG A 81 14.37 -26.27 -2.36
N ASN A 82 15.33 -26.27 -1.43
CA ASN A 82 15.55 -27.37 -0.49
C ASN A 82 14.65 -27.32 0.75
N ALA A 83 13.94 -26.23 0.96
CA ALA A 83 13.04 -26.02 2.11
C ALA A 83 11.66 -26.69 1.95
N VAL A 84 11.48 -27.59 0.97
CA VAL A 84 10.21 -28.31 0.75
C VAL A 84 9.87 -29.23 1.94
N HIS A 85 10.85 -29.78 2.65
CA HIS A 85 10.63 -30.52 3.90
C HIS A 85 10.30 -29.59 5.07
N ASP A 86 10.85 -28.35 5.07
CA ASP A 86 10.60 -27.35 6.08
C ASP A 86 9.23 -26.66 5.90
N LYS A 87 8.55 -26.85 4.76
CA LYS A 87 7.19 -26.33 4.53
C LYS A 87 6.15 -26.92 5.47
N VAL A 88 6.33 -28.14 5.96
CA VAL A 88 5.44 -28.75 6.95
C VAL A 88 5.64 -28.05 8.30
N ASP A 89 6.90 -27.81 8.69
CA ASP A 89 7.22 -27.04 9.90
C ASP A 89 6.87 -25.54 9.73
N GLY A 90 6.92 -25.03 8.50
CA GLY A 90 6.60 -23.65 8.16
C GLY A 90 5.10 -23.30 8.23
N LEU A 91 4.19 -24.22 7.92
CA LEU A 91 2.74 -24.04 8.09
C LEU A 91 2.35 -23.94 9.57
N ASP A 92 3.04 -24.66 10.45
CA ASP A 92 2.87 -24.58 11.90
C ASP A 92 3.48 -23.30 12.50
N THR A 93 4.33 -22.58 11.75
CA THR A 93 4.97 -21.33 12.20
C THR A 93 4.15 -20.08 11.98
N GLY A 94 3.03 -20.17 11.27
CA GLY A 94 2.10 -19.06 11.08
C GLY A 94 2.42 -18.13 9.90
N ALA A 95 3.17 -18.59 8.90
CA ALA A 95 3.28 -17.89 7.61
C ALA A 95 1.96 -18.02 6.83
N ASP A 96 1.59 -16.95 6.12
CA ASP A 96 0.31 -16.88 5.40
C ASP A 96 0.43 -17.39 3.96
N ASP A 97 1.63 -17.32 3.36
CA ASP A 97 1.95 -17.89 2.04
C ASP A 97 3.46 -18.10 1.90
N PHE A 98 3.86 -18.91 0.91
CA PHE A 98 5.25 -19.23 0.59
C PHE A 98 5.51 -19.02 -0.89
N LEU A 99 6.72 -18.50 -1.21
CA LEU A 99 7.19 -18.35 -2.57
C LEU A 99 8.61 -18.90 -2.70
N THR A 100 8.78 -19.88 -3.58
CA THR A 100 10.07 -20.58 -3.73
C THR A 100 10.98 -19.86 -4.72
N LYS A 101 12.20 -19.52 -4.31
CA LYS A 101 13.27 -19.00 -5.19
C LYS A 101 13.82 -20.10 -6.13
N PRO A 102 14.02 -19.81 -7.44
CA PRO A 102 13.70 -18.57 -8.12
C PRO A 102 12.21 -18.47 -8.48
N PHE A 103 11.65 -17.27 -8.44
CA PHE A 103 10.26 -16.99 -8.77
C PHE A 103 10.16 -15.93 -9.88
N SER A 104 8.98 -15.81 -10.48
CA SER A 104 8.69 -14.74 -11.42
C SER A 104 8.10 -13.51 -10.71
N LEU A 105 8.42 -12.30 -11.17
CA LEU A 105 7.87 -11.05 -10.62
C LEU A 105 6.32 -11.01 -10.68
N PRO A 106 5.66 -11.47 -11.77
CA PRO A 106 4.19 -11.54 -11.79
C PRO A 106 3.61 -12.47 -10.72
N GLU A 107 4.26 -13.62 -10.41
CA GLU A 107 3.82 -14.52 -9.33
C GLU A 107 3.97 -13.86 -7.98
N PHE A 108 5.12 -13.24 -7.71
CA PHE A 108 5.36 -12.48 -6.48
C PHE A 108 4.27 -11.44 -6.25
N LEU A 109 4.02 -10.56 -7.22
CA LEU A 109 2.98 -9.53 -7.11
C LEU A 109 1.56 -10.11 -6.93
N ALA A 110 1.26 -11.24 -7.58
CA ALA A 110 -0.04 -11.89 -7.41
C ALA A 110 -0.25 -12.38 -5.96
N ARG A 111 0.80 -12.94 -5.32
CA ARG A 111 0.77 -13.38 -3.92
C ARG A 111 0.67 -12.20 -2.96
N VAL A 112 1.46 -11.15 -3.15
CA VAL A 112 1.38 -9.89 -2.39
C VAL A 112 -0.05 -9.34 -2.40
N ARG A 113 -0.66 -9.18 -3.58
CA ARG A 113 -2.04 -8.72 -3.70
C ARG A 113 -3.04 -9.66 -3.02
N SER A 114 -2.82 -10.97 -3.09
CA SER A 114 -3.70 -11.96 -2.44
C SER A 114 -3.67 -11.85 -0.93
N LEU A 115 -2.48 -11.68 -0.33
CA LEU A 115 -2.29 -11.56 1.12
C LEU A 115 -2.87 -10.25 1.63
N LEU A 116 -2.58 -9.13 0.98
CA LEU A 116 -3.14 -7.82 1.34
C LEU A 116 -4.68 -7.82 1.26
N ARG A 117 -5.27 -8.51 0.28
CA ARG A 117 -6.73 -8.68 0.18
C ARG A 117 -7.31 -9.50 1.32
N ARG A 118 -6.61 -10.56 1.82
CA ARG A 118 -7.09 -11.40 2.93
C ARG A 118 -7.11 -10.65 4.25
N ARG A 119 -6.12 -9.76 4.50
CA ARG A 119 -6.10 -8.91 5.69
C ARG A 119 -7.15 -7.79 5.64
N ALA A 120 -7.53 -7.34 4.46
CA ALA A 120 -8.73 -6.54 4.32
C ALA A 120 -9.86 -7.39 4.90
N LYS A 121 -10.16 -7.20 6.21
CA LYS A 121 -11.30 -7.84 6.90
C LYS A 121 -12.48 -7.80 5.94
N PRO A 122 -13.31 -8.86 5.86
CA PRO A 122 -14.55 -8.75 5.13
C PRO A 122 -15.27 -7.53 5.72
N LEU A 123 -15.39 -6.46 4.92
CA LEU A 123 -15.95 -5.16 5.30
C LEU A 123 -14.96 -4.12 5.91
N GLN A 124 -13.82 -3.80 5.27
CA GLN A 124 -13.67 -2.37 5.03
C GLN A 124 -14.53 -2.08 3.80
N PRO A 125 -15.65 -1.40 3.96
CA PRO A 125 -16.50 -1.06 2.83
C PRO A 125 -15.63 -0.32 1.83
N ALA A 126 -15.80 -0.64 0.55
CA ALA A 126 -15.15 0.13 -0.50
C ALA A 126 -15.27 1.61 -0.15
N LEU A 127 -14.15 2.33 -0.15
CA LEU A 127 -14.22 3.75 0.15
C LEU A 127 -15.12 4.39 -0.92
N SER A 128 -16.13 5.11 -0.51
CA SER A 128 -17.08 5.68 -1.45
C SER A 128 -17.43 7.14 -1.13
N ALA A 129 -17.74 7.90 -2.16
CA ALA A 129 -18.29 9.24 -2.09
C ALA A 129 -19.23 9.44 -3.27
N GLY A 130 -20.53 9.58 -3.01
CA GLY A 130 -21.55 9.57 -4.07
C GLY A 130 -21.50 8.31 -4.90
N ASP A 131 -21.33 8.46 -6.21
CA ASP A 131 -21.18 7.36 -7.19
C ASP A 131 -19.73 6.89 -7.39
N LEU A 132 -18.76 7.49 -6.70
CA LEU A 132 -17.36 7.11 -6.69
C LEU A 132 -17.14 5.98 -5.70
N THR A 133 -16.51 4.90 -6.15
CA THR A 133 -16.15 3.75 -5.33
C THR A 133 -14.69 3.34 -5.57
N MET A 134 -13.96 3.08 -4.50
CA MET A 134 -12.57 2.64 -4.53
C MET A 134 -12.42 1.31 -3.80
N ASP A 135 -12.05 0.27 -4.54
CA ASP A 135 -11.55 -0.99 -4.00
C ASP A 135 -10.02 -0.88 -3.84
N ARG A 136 -9.58 -0.74 -2.59
CA ARG A 136 -8.15 -0.62 -2.28
C ARG A 136 -7.37 -1.91 -2.55
N ALA A 137 -7.98 -3.05 -2.25
CA ALA A 137 -7.34 -4.34 -2.40
C ALA A 137 -7.20 -4.75 -3.87
N GLY A 138 -8.23 -4.48 -4.67
CA GLY A 138 -8.20 -4.68 -6.12
C GLY A 138 -7.55 -3.54 -6.89
N ARG A 139 -7.18 -2.43 -6.23
CA ARG A 139 -6.68 -1.18 -6.86
C ARG A 139 -7.60 -0.68 -7.97
N ARG A 140 -8.89 -0.80 -7.76
CA ARG A 140 -9.91 -0.45 -8.73
C ARG A 140 -10.72 0.75 -8.26
N VAL A 141 -10.91 1.71 -9.13
CA VAL A 141 -11.75 2.88 -8.87
C VAL A 141 -12.81 2.99 -9.94
N THR A 142 -14.05 3.18 -9.53
CA THR A 142 -15.18 3.37 -10.45
C THR A 142 -15.98 4.61 -10.11
N VAL A 143 -16.59 5.21 -11.11
CA VAL A 143 -17.63 6.25 -10.97
C VAL A 143 -18.88 5.75 -11.67
N GLY A 144 -19.88 5.33 -10.91
CA GLY A 144 -20.95 4.48 -11.42
C GLY A 144 -20.39 3.21 -12.03
N ASP A 145 -20.74 2.92 -13.29
CA ASP A 145 -20.25 1.73 -14.02
C ASP A 145 -18.91 1.97 -14.74
N ARG A 146 -18.38 3.20 -14.72
CA ARG A 146 -17.15 3.54 -15.44
C ARG A 146 -15.92 3.34 -14.56
N GLU A 147 -15.03 2.45 -14.97
CA GLU A 147 -13.72 2.29 -14.35
C GLU A 147 -12.78 3.45 -14.71
N LEU A 148 -12.01 3.92 -13.73
CA LEU A 148 -11.05 4.99 -13.88
C LEU A 148 -9.63 4.41 -13.93
N ASP A 149 -8.89 4.79 -14.97
CA ASP A 149 -7.45 4.58 -15.01
C ASP A 149 -6.75 5.72 -14.27
N LEU A 150 -6.29 5.44 -13.06
CA LEU A 150 -5.59 6.39 -12.20
C LEU A 150 -4.09 6.07 -12.18
N SER A 151 -3.29 7.13 -12.33
CA SER A 151 -1.88 7.00 -11.99
C SER A 151 -1.75 6.73 -10.48
N PRO A 152 -0.62 6.24 -10.06
CA PRO A 152 -0.30 5.92 -8.69
C PRO A 152 -0.50 7.03 -7.68
N LYS A 153 0.00 8.20 -8.03
CA LYS A 153 -0.16 9.40 -7.19
C LYS A 153 -1.61 9.88 -7.17
N GLU A 154 -2.36 9.73 -8.28
CA GLU A 154 -3.79 10.02 -8.30
C GLU A 154 -4.57 9.03 -7.43
N PHE A 155 -4.19 7.75 -7.43
CA PHE A 155 -4.80 6.72 -6.58
C PHE A 155 -4.56 6.99 -5.10
N ALA A 156 -3.29 7.21 -4.70
CA ALA A 156 -2.93 7.54 -3.32
C ALA A 156 -3.60 8.84 -2.84
N LEU A 157 -3.63 9.86 -3.69
CA LEU A 157 -4.30 11.12 -3.40
C LEU A 157 -5.81 10.93 -3.22
N LEU A 158 -6.45 10.14 -4.07
CA LEU A 158 -7.87 9.82 -3.94
C LEU A 158 -8.16 9.03 -2.66
N GLU A 159 -7.34 8.04 -2.34
CA GLU A 159 -7.44 7.26 -1.10
C GLU A 159 -7.36 8.18 0.12
N TYR A 160 -6.40 9.11 0.13
CA TYR A 160 -6.25 10.08 1.21
C TYR A 160 -7.49 10.96 1.35
N PHE A 161 -8.04 11.49 0.26
CA PHE A 161 -9.29 12.24 0.27
C PHE A 161 -10.49 11.43 0.75
N LEU A 162 -10.62 10.17 0.31
CA LEU A 162 -11.73 9.31 0.70
C LEU A 162 -11.70 8.94 2.18
N ASN A 163 -10.51 8.86 2.79
CA ASN A 163 -10.36 8.66 4.23
C ASN A 163 -10.70 9.91 5.04
N HIS A 164 -10.66 11.10 4.42
CA HIS A 164 -10.90 12.40 5.05
C HIS A 164 -12.06 13.16 4.38
N LYS A 165 -13.13 12.42 4.04
CA LYS A 165 -14.32 13.02 3.40
C LYS A 165 -14.87 14.17 4.21
N ASP A 166 -15.33 15.20 3.51
CA ASP A 166 -15.93 16.44 4.05
C ASP A 166 -14.98 17.27 4.93
N GLN A 167 -13.69 16.88 5.02
CA GLN A 167 -12.67 17.64 5.71
C GLN A 167 -11.84 18.47 4.73
N ALA A 168 -11.48 19.68 5.13
CA ALA A 168 -10.55 20.50 4.38
C ALA A 168 -9.12 19.99 4.58
N ILE A 169 -8.43 19.66 3.51
CA ILE A 169 -7.07 19.15 3.53
C ILE A 169 -6.14 20.18 2.90
N SER A 170 -5.14 20.62 3.64
CA SER A 170 -4.13 21.56 3.16
C SER A 170 -3.17 20.91 2.17
N ARG A 171 -2.47 21.75 1.38
CA ARG A 171 -1.39 21.27 0.51
C ARG A 171 -0.24 20.61 1.28
N THR A 172 0.06 21.14 2.46
CA THR A 172 1.09 20.59 3.36
C THR A 172 0.71 19.17 3.80
N GLN A 173 -0.51 18.94 4.25
CA GLN A 173 -1.00 17.61 4.62
C GLN A 173 -0.97 16.64 3.43
N ILE A 174 -1.31 17.10 2.23
CA ILE A 174 -1.23 16.28 1.02
C ILE A 174 0.22 15.92 0.71
N SER A 175 1.15 16.88 0.79
CA SER A 175 2.57 16.65 0.57
C SER A 175 3.13 15.61 1.52
N GLU A 176 2.92 15.75 2.80
CA GLU A 176 3.43 14.86 3.85
C GLU A 176 2.90 13.42 3.74
N HIS A 177 1.63 13.23 3.28
CA HIS A 177 1.01 11.90 3.28
C HIS A 177 1.02 11.20 1.92
N VAL A 178 1.24 11.91 0.83
CA VAL A 178 1.15 11.34 -0.52
C VAL A 178 2.50 11.39 -1.24
N TRP A 179 3.41 12.32 -0.88
CA TRP A 179 4.68 12.50 -1.58
C TRP A 179 5.93 12.20 -0.76
N ASP A 180 5.84 12.04 0.54
CA ASP A 180 6.99 11.82 1.45
C ASP A 180 8.10 12.90 1.37
N ASP A 181 7.80 14.07 0.82
CA ASP A 181 8.77 15.11 0.50
C ASP A 181 8.44 16.46 1.16
N SER A 182 9.49 17.25 1.39
CA SER A 182 9.35 18.60 1.92
C SER A 182 8.67 19.55 0.91
N PHE A 183 7.77 20.36 1.43
CA PHE A 183 6.76 21.17 0.75
C PHE A 183 7.25 22.13 -0.37
N ASP A 184 8.51 22.62 -0.35
CA ASP A 184 8.91 23.79 -1.14
C ASP A 184 8.93 23.59 -2.68
N SER A 185 8.98 22.36 -3.20
CA SER A 185 9.00 22.10 -4.66
C SER A 185 7.69 21.49 -5.21
N LEU A 186 6.76 21.09 -4.36
CA LEU A 186 5.63 20.23 -4.75
C LEU A 186 4.28 20.94 -4.95
N ALA A 187 4.13 22.22 -4.59
CA ALA A 187 2.84 22.91 -4.67
C ALA A 187 2.20 22.85 -6.07
N ASN A 188 2.99 23.06 -7.12
CA ASN A 188 2.53 22.95 -8.51
C ASN A 188 2.18 21.51 -8.90
N VAL A 189 2.94 20.52 -8.41
CA VAL A 189 2.71 19.09 -8.69
C VAL A 189 1.40 18.63 -8.06
N ILE A 190 1.13 19.04 -6.82
CA ILE A 190 -0.13 18.76 -6.12
C ILE A 190 -1.30 19.33 -6.89
N ASP A 191 -1.25 20.63 -7.26
CA ASP A 191 -2.35 21.31 -7.97
C ASP A 191 -2.63 20.65 -9.33
N VAL A 192 -1.59 20.26 -10.06
CA VAL A 192 -1.70 19.52 -11.34
C VAL A 192 -2.32 18.14 -11.13
N THR A 193 -1.88 17.40 -10.11
CA THR A 193 -2.40 16.07 -9.81
C THR A 193 -3.86 16.14 -9.37
N VAL A 194 -4.21 17.07 -8.50
CA VAL A 194 -5.61 17.34 -8.10
C VAL A 194 -6.46 17.71 -9.31
N HIS A 195 -5.94 18.52 -10.23
CA HIS A 195 -6.66 18.90 -11.44
C HIS A 195 -6.94 17.69 -12.34
N ARG A 196 -5.92 16.83 -12.57
CA ARG A 196 -6.07 15.59 -13.36
C ARG A 196 -7.05 14.62 -12.71
N LEU A 197 -6.91 14.39 -11.40
CA LEU A 197 -7.82 13.55 -10.63
C LEU A 197 -9.25 14.05 -10.72
N ARG A 198 -9.47 15.36 -10.53
CA ARG A 198 -10.79 15.98 -10.66
C ARG A 198 -11.40 15.73 -12.04
N LYS A 199 -10.62 15.91 -13.11
CA LYS A 199 -11.08 15.66 -14.48
C LYS A 199 -11.54 14.21 -14.68
N LYS A 200 -10.84 13.25 -14.06
CA LYS A 200 -11.19 11.82 -14.13
C LYS A 200 -12.45 11.49 -13.32
N ILE A 201 -12.58 12.02 -12.10
CA ILE A 201 -13.70 11.76 -11.19
C ILE A 201 -14.97 12.48 -11.63
N ASP A 202 -14.85 13.79 -11.88
CA ASP A 202 -16.01 14.66 -12.12
C ASP A 202 -16.30 14.84 -13.61
N GLY A 203 -15.41 14.41 -14.51
CA GLY A 203 -15.52 14.54 -15.95
C GLY A 203 -15.41 16.01 -16.38
N GLU A 204 -15.95 16.32 -17.57
CA GLU A 204 -16.03 17.68 -18.12
C GLU A 204 -17.20 18.49 -17.55
N ARG A 205 -17.82 18.07 -16.46
CA ARG A 205 -18.91 18.80 -15.81
C ARG A 205 -18.40 20.17 -15.39
N GLY A 206 -18.74 21.17 -16.21
CA GLY A 206 -18.15 22.51 -16.16
C GLY A 206 -18.48 23.31 -14.91
N ASP A 207 -19.58 23.03 -14.21
CA ASP A 207 -20.07 23.83 -13.12
C ASP A 207 -19.88 23.18 -11.75
N ARG A 208 -19.85 24.00 -10.71
CA ARG A 208 -19.60 23.62 -9.32
C ARG A 208 -20.63 22.62 -8.77
N GLU A 209 -21.79 22.54 -9.38
CA GLU A 209 -22.85 21.61 -9.02
C GLU A 209 -22.54 20.20 -9.54
N GLY A 210 -22.59 19.22 -8.66
CA GLY A 210 -22.33 17.81 -8.98
C GLY A 210 -20.87 17.37 -8.94
N ARG A 211 -19.94 18.19 -8.46
CA ARG A 211 -18.54 17.80 -8.23
C ARG A 211 -18.37 17.15 -6.87
N LEU A 212 -17.45 16.19 -6.80
CA LEU A 212 -17.00 15.62 -5.52
C LEU A 212 -15.78 16.36 -4.98
N LEU A 213 -14.82 16.74 -5.84
CA LEU A 213 -13.54 17.32 -5.43
C LEU A 213 -13.53 18.85 -5.63
N HIS A 214 -13.54 19.58 -4.54
CA HIS A 214 -13.60 21.05 -4.51
C HIS A 214 -12.29 21.69 -4.06
N THR A 215 -12.05 22.92 -4.52
CA THR A 215 -10.95 23.76 -4.05
C THR A 215 -11.50 24.79 -3.07
N LEU A 216 -10.93 24.84 -1.88
CA LEU A 216 -11.18 25.87 -0.87
C LEU A 216 -10.07 26.92 -0.97
N LYS A 217 -10.40 28.10 -1.50
CA LYS A 217 -9.41 29.17 -1.71
C LYS A 217 -8.69 29.52 -0.40
N GLY A 218 -7.36 29.52 -0.45
CA GLY A 218 -6.51 29.83 0.71
C GLY A 218 -6.39 28.71 1.76
N VAL A 219 -7.12 27.60 1.63
CA VAL A 219 -7.11 26.49 2.58
C VAL A 219 -6.52 25.22 1.96
N GLY A 220 -7.06 24.76 0.82
CA GLY A 220 -6.66 23.51 0.18
C GLY A 220 -7.81 22.89 -0.62
N TYR A 221 -8.09 21.63 -0.35
CA TYR A 221 -9.07 20.83 -1.10
C TYR A 221 -10.00 20.07 -0.16
N VAL A 222 -11.18 19.70 -0.65
CA VAL A 222 -12.13 18.84 0.06
C VAL A 222 -12.81 17.90 -0.93
N LEU A 223 -12.90 16.63 -0.57
CA LEU A 223 -13.76 15.66 -1.25
C LEU A 223 -15.06 15.54 -0.48
N LYS A 224 -16.17 15.83 -1.15
CA LYS A 224 -17.51 15.75 -0.55
C LYS A 224 -18.00 14.29 -0.53
N SER A 225 -18.75 13.94 0.50
CA SER A 225 -19.35 12.61 0.64
C SER A 225 -20.44 12.35 -0.40
N GLN A 226 -21.05 13.41 -0.92
CA GLN A 226 -22.07 13.35 -1.97
C GLN A 226 -21.85 14.49 -2.98
N ARG A 227 -22.34 14.28 -4.21
CA ARG A 227 -22.40 15.33 -5.23
C ARG A 227 -23.42 16.39 -4.82
N SER A 228 -22.99 17.61 -4.71
CA SER A 228 -23.84 18.76 -4.38
C SER A 228 -24.39 19.41 -5.64
#